data_5a1ace55a6113b0f82a5fb5d07548d8b
#
_entry.id   5a1ace55a6113b0f82a5fb5d07548d8b
#
_cell.length_a   1.000
_cell.length_b   1.000
_cell.length_c   1.000
_cell.angle_alpha   90.00
_cell.angle_beta   90.00
_cell.angle_gamma   90.00
#
_symmetry.space_group_name_H-M   'P 1'
#
loop_
_entity.id
_entity.type
_entity.pdbx_description
1 polymer ?
#
loop_
_entity_poly.entity_id
_entity_poly.type
_entity_poly.pdbx_seq_one_letter_code
_entity_poly.pdbx_strand_id
1 'polypeptide(L)'
;DSLTIFPEKDDHGSIYKMTSKIKGHKIAVYTAHLDYLNDAYYNVRGYDGSTWEEIPVPQTVLEVLKVNDASLRDDAIKEFIAAARKDIAEGTIVILGGDFNEPSHLDWIRDTKDLYDHNGLIIPWTVPLMLDNNGFIDTYRTLYPDVLNYPGFTFPADNPLVPVEKLTWTPKSDERDRIDYVFYYPYPAIELK
;
A
#
# COMPACT_ATOMS: atom_id res chain seq x y z
N ASP A 1 -17.90 -10.23 -18.69
CA ASP A 1 -17.23 -9.52 -17.60
C ASP A 1 -18.09 -9.61 -16.34
N SER A 2 -17.48 -9.85 -15.19
CA SER A 2 -18.18 -9.93 -13.91
C SER A 2 -17.46 -9.07 -12.86
N LEU A 3 -18.25 -8.51 -11.94
CA LEU A 3 -17.76 -7.75 -10.79
C LEU A 3 -18.06 -8.55 -9.52
N THR A 4 -17.07 -8.65 -8.65
CA THR A 4 -17.18 -9.27 -7.32
C THR A 4 -16.64 -8.31 -6.27
N ILE A 5 -17.29 -8.21 -5.13
CA ILE A 5 -16.89 -7.36 -4.00
C ILE A 5 -16.20 -8.22 -2.95
N PHE A 6 -15.08 -7.75 -2.40
CA PHE A 6 -14.31 -8.34 -1.32
C PHE A 6 -13.85 -7.24 -0.33
N PRO A 7 -13.95 -7.44 0.97
CA PRO A 7 -14.83 -8.40 1.62
C PRO A 7 -16.30 -8.03 1.41
N GLU A 8 -17.20 -8.93 1.66
CA GLU A 8 -18.65 -8.65 1.57
C GLU A 8 -19.16 -7.76 2.72
N LYS A 9 -18.30 -7.45 3.69
CA LYS A 9 -18.66 -6.77 4.93
C LYS A 9 -17.69 -5.62 5.20
N ASP A 10 -18.26 -4.49 5.52
CA ASP A 10 -17.65 -3.24 5.96
C ASP A 10 -17.03 -2.33 4.90
N ASP A 11 -17.21 -1.04 5.14
CA ASP A 11 -16.68 0.03 4.30
C ASP A 11 -15.17 0.26 4.48
N HIS A 12 -14.54 -0.45 5.44
CA HIS A 12 -13.13 -0.29 5.76
C HIS A 12 -12.27 -1.33 5.04
N GLY A 13 -11.82 -1.00 3.84
CA GLY A 13 -10.86 -1.83 3.11
C GLY A 13 -11.49 -2.73 2.05
N SER A 14 -12.54 -2.27 1.42
CA SER A 14 -13.21 -3.00 0.34
C SER A 14 -12.27 -3.25 -0.84
N ILE A 15 -12.21 -4.51 -1.27
CA ILE A 15 -11.53 -4.92 -2.49
C ILE A 15 -12.58 -5.40 -3.49
N TYR A 16 -12.53 -4.86 -4.70
CA TYR A 16 -13.43 -5.23 -5.79
C TYR A 16 -12.66 -6.04 -6.83
N LYS A 17 -13.30 -7.04 -7.40
CA LYS A 17 -12.73 -7.86 -8.48
C LYS A 17 -13.53 -7.68 -9.75
N MET A 18 -12.83 -7.36 -10.82
CA MET A 18 -13.35 -7.41 -12.18
C MET A 18 -12.61 -8.51 -12.95
N THR A 19 -13.35 -9.32 -13.69
CA THR A 19 -12.76 -10.34 -14.58
C THR A 19 -13.06 -10.02 -16.02
N SER A 20 -12.08 -10.26 -16.89
CA SER A 20 -12.19 -10.08 -18.33
C SER A 20 -11.38 -11.13 -19.09
N LYS A 21 -11.48 -11.13 -20.41
CA LYS A 21 -10.66 -11.96 -21.28
C LYS A 21 -10.03 -11.10 -22.37
N ILE A 22 -8.71 -11.04 -22.41
CA ILE A 22 -7.93 -10.27 -23.39
C ILE A 22 -7.01 -11.21 -24.16
N LYS A 23 -7.12 -11.23 -25.49
CA LYS A 23 -6.31 -12.08 -26.38
C LYS A 23 -6.27 -13.55 -25.94
N GLY A 24 -7.38 -14.07 -25.43
CA GLY A 24 -7.49 -15.45 -24.99
C GLY A 24 -7.09 -15.71 -23.52
N HIS A 25 -6.42 -14.80 -22.85
CA HIS A 25 -6.06 -14.92 -21.45
C HIS A 25 -7.17 -14.40 -20.53
N LYS A 26 -7.48 -15.17 -19.50
CA LYS A 26 -8.33 -14.65 -18.40
C LYS A 26 -7.52 -13.65 -17.58
N ILE A 27 -8.14 -12.54 -17.20
CA ILE A 27 -7.54 -11.51 -16.36
C ILE A 27 -8.50 -11.21 -15.21
N ALA A 28 -7.97 -11.16 -14.00
CA ALA A 28 -8.64 -10.66 -12.80
C ALA A 28 -7.92 -9.39 -12.34
N VAL A 29 -8.61 -8.28 -12.38
CA VAL A 29 -8.14 -7.00 -11.83
C VAL A 29 -8.87 -6.77 -10.52
N TYR A 30 -8.10 -6.66 -9.46
CA TYR A 30 -8.57 -6.28 -8.14
C TYR A 30 -8.24 -4.83 -7.89
N THR A 31 -9.17 -4.07 -7.36
CA THR A 31 -8.95 -2.69 -6.91
C THR A 31 -9.23 -2.59 -5.42
N ALA A 32 -8.35 -1.93 -4.71
CA ALA A 32 -8.42 -1.76 -3.26
C ALA A 32 -8.50 -0.29 -2.89
N HIS A 33 -9.26 0.01 -1.83
CA HIS A 33 -9.08 1.18 -1.00
C HIS A 33 -9.14 0.67 0.43
N LEU A 34 -7.95 0.41 1.00
CA LEU A 34 -7.85 -0.25 2.29
C LEU A 34 -8.17 0.70 3.45
N ASP A 35 -8.38 0.13 4.63
CA ASP A 35 -8.69 0.86 5.85
C ASP A 35 -7.71 2.03 6.08
N TYR A 36 -8.24 3.22 6.31
CA TYR A 36 -7.49 4.45 6.58
C TYR A 36 -7.33 4.74 8.08
N LEU A 37 -7.87 3.87 8.94
CA LEU A 37 -7.69 4.02 10.38
C LEU A 37 -6.37 3.41 10.84
N ASN A 38 -5.85 3.92 11.95
CA ASN A 38 -4.57 3.48 12.50
C ASN A 38 -3.40 3.64 11.51
N ASP A 39 -3.33 4.78 10.84
CA ASP A 39 -2.26 5.12 9.91
C ASP A 39 -0.95 5.38 10.66
N ALA A 40 -0.28 4.29 11.04
CA ALA A 40 0.87 4.30 11.93
C ALA A 40 2.10 5.04 11.39
N TYR A 41 2.19 5.26 10.08
CA TYR A 41 3.27 6.07 9.50
C TYR A 41 3.19 7.55 9.91
N TYR A 42 1.99 8.05 10.29
CA TYR A 42 1.84 9.35 10.93
C TYR A 42 2.34 9.35 12.39
N ASN A 43 2.18 8.23 13.11
CA ASN A 43 2.72 8.13 14.48
C ASN A 43 4.24 8.33 14.49
N VAL A 44 4.95 7.79 13.49
CA VAL A 44 6.39 8.00 13.34
C VAL A 44 6.74 9.48 13.15
N ARG A 45 5.82 10.27 12.60
CA ARG A 45 5.95 11.72 12.39
C ARG A 45 5.43 12.56 13.55
N GLY A 46 5.04 11.90 14.66
CA GLY A 46 4.57 12.57 15.86
C GLY A 46 3.11 12.98 15.85
N TYR A 47 2.29 12.31 15.03
CA TYR A 47 0.85 12.54 14.96
C TYR A 47 0.06 11.24 15.09
N ASP A 48 -1.08 11.30 15.75
CA ASP A 48 -2.03 10.19 15.74
C ASP A 48 -2.75 10.13 14.39
N GLY A 49 -2.61 9.01 13.68
CA GLY A 49 -3.17 8.82 12.33
C GLY A 49 -4.70 8.69 12.27
N SER A 50 -5.40 8.84 13.40
CA SER A 50 -6.86 8.84 13.47
C SER A 50 -7.43 10.17 13.96
N THR A 51 -6.76 10.82 14.91
CA THR A 51 -7.24 12.07 15.53
C THR A 51 -6.51 13.31 15.03
N TRP A 52 -5.35 13.14 14.41
CA TRP A 52 -4.44 14.19 13.94
C TRP A 52 -3.85 15.06 15.07
N GLU A 53 -3.95 14.58 16.31
CA GLU A 53 -3.31 15.21 17.45
C GLU A 53 -1.80 14.92 17.48
N GLU A 54 -1.00 15.87 17.99
CA GLU A 54 0.43 15.66 18.18
C GLU A 54 0.64 14.63 19.32
N ILE A 55 1.47 13.63 19.06
CA ILE A 55 1.83 12.58 20.01
C ILE A 55 3.34 12.41 20.08
N PRO A 56 3.88 11.79 21.14
CA PRO A 56 5.28 11.41 21.18
C PRO A 56 5.62 10.43 20.04
N VAL A 57 6.75 10.70 19.37
CA VAL A 57 7.26 9.80 18.31
C VAL A 57 7.60 8.44 18.91
N PRO A 58 7.09 7.33 18.36
CA PRO A 58 7.45 5.98 18.76
C PRO A 58 8.95 5.74 18.63
N GLN A 59 9.53 5.02 19.58
CA GLN A 59 10.97 4.77 19.62
C GLN A 59 11.35 3.42 18.99
N THR A 60 10.39 2.57 18.73
CA THR A 60 10.62 1.22 18.23
C THR A 60 9.68 0.85 17.09
N VAL A 61 10.16 0.01 16.19
CA VAL A 61 9.36 -0.60 15.12
C VAL A 61 8.16 -1.36 15.68
N LEU A 62 8.32 -2.02 16.82
CA LEU A 62 7.24 -2.80 17.45
C LEU A 62 6.06 -1.92 17.89
N GLU A 63 6.36 -0.73 18.43
CA GLU A 63 5.31 0.24 18.80
C GLU A 63 4.53 0.68 17.57
N VAL A 64 5.21 0.97 16.45
CA VAL A 64 4.57 1.36 15.19
C VAL A 64 3.71 0.23 14.63
N LEU A 65 4.27 -0.97 14.49
CA LEU A 65 3.54 -2.12 13.93
C LEU A 65 2.34 -2.51 14.79
N LYS A 66 2.40 -2.34 16.11
CA LYS A 66 1.24 -2.58 16.98
C LYS A 66 0.06 -1.67 16.65
N VAL A 67 0.30 -0.43 16.27
CA VAL A 67 -0.76 0.49 15.81
C VAL A 67 -1.22 0.09 14.41
N ASN A 68 -0.28 -0.14 13.50
CA ASN A 68 -0.55 -0.52 12.12
C ASN A 68 -1.45 -1.77 12.02
N ASP A 69 -1.10 -2.81 12.77
CA ASP A 69 -1.78 -4.11 12.73
C ASP A 69 -3.12 -4.12 13.51
N ALA A 70 -3.49 -2.98 14.13
CA ALA A 70 -4.83 -2.79 14.67
C ALA A 70 -5.86 -2.35 13.61
N SER A 71 -5.42 -2.06 12.39
CA SER A 71 -6.30 -1.80 11.24
C SER A 71 -6.87 -3.08 10.64
N LEU A 72 -7.79 -2.95 9.69
CA LEU A 72 -8.35 -4.07 8.93
C LEU A 72 -7.60 -4.35 7.61
N ARG A 73 -6.50 -3.63 7.33
CA ARG A 73 -5.76 -3.73 6.06
C ARG A 73 -5.21 -5.12 5.80
N ASP A 74 -4.56 -5.71 6.79
CA ASP A 74 -3.95 -7.03 6.68
C ASP A 74 -5.00 -8.15 6.54
N ASP A 75 -6.17 -8.03 7.17
CA ASP A 75 -7.27 -8.98 7.01
C ASP A 75 -7.86 -8.93 5.59
N ALA A 76 -8.07 -7.74 5.05
CA ALA A 76 -8.52 -7.58 3.66
C ALA A 76 -7.52 -8.20 2.66
N ILE A 77 -6.21 -8.03 2.88
CA ILE A 77 -5.18 -8.62 2.02
C ILE A 77 -5.06 -10.13 2.19
N LYS A 78 -5.28 -10.68 3.38
CA LYS A 78 -5.38 -12.14 3.56
C LYS A 78 -6.51 -12.74 2.73
N GLU A 79 -7.67 -12.11 2.73
CA GLU A 79 -8.82 -12.54 1.91
C GLU A 79 -8.52 -12.42 0.41
N PHE A 80 -7.93 -11.30 -0.01
CA PHE A 80 -7.46 -11.13 -1.39
C PHE A 80 -6.50 -12.24 -1.81
N ILE A 81 -5.46 -12.52 -1.02
CA ILE A 81 -4.48 -13.57 -1.34
C ILE A 81 -5.16 -14.93 -1.48
N ALA A 82 -6.12 -15.25 -0.62
CA ALA A 82 -6.88 -16.50 -0.69
C ALA A 82 -7.72 -16.60 -1.98
N ALA A 83 -8.33 -15.50 -2.42
CA ALA A 83 -9.07 -15.44 -3.67
C ALA A 83 -8.15 -15.48 -4.89
N ALA A 84 -7.08 -14.70 -4.88
CA ALA A 84 -6.09 -14.62 -5.95
C ALA A 84 -5.41 -15.97 -6.24
N ARG A 85 -5.10 -16.74 -5.18
CA ARG A 85 -4.53 -18.09 -5.34
C ARG A 85 -5.43 -19.04 -6.14
N LYS A 86 -6.76 -18.91 -6.02
CA LYS A 86 -7.71 -19.69 -6.83
C LYS A 86 -7.65 -19.27 -8.29
N ASP A 87 -7.64 -17.95 -8.55
CA ASP A 87 -7.52 -17.42 -9.91
C ASP A 87 -6.20 -17.84 -10.57
N ILE A 88 -5.09 -17.74 -9.84
CA ILE A 88 -3.75 -18.15 -10.31
C ILE A 88 -3.72 -19.64 -10.64
N ALA A 89 -4.30 -20.49 -9.80
CA ALA A 89 -4.38 -21.94 -10.04
C ALA A 89 -5.21 -22.28 -11.30
N GLU A 90 -6.17 -21.43 -11.68
CA GLU A 90 -6.93 -21.53 -12.91
C GLU A 90 -6.22 -20.93 -14.15
N GLY A 91 -5.00 -20.44 -14.01
CA GLY A 91 -4.23 -19.78 -15.07
C GLY A 91 -4.73 -18.37 -15.40
N THR A 92 -5.37 -17.70 -14.46
CA THR A 92 -5.81 -16.31 -14.61
C THR A 92 -4.68 -15.36 -14.25
N ILE A 93 -4.48 -14.34 -15.06
CA ILE A 93 -3.58 -13.22 -14.78
C ILE A 93 -4.20 -12.38 -13.66
N VAL A 94 -3.45 -12.16 -12.58
CA VAL A 94 -3.93 -11.41 -11.42
C VAL A 94 -3.15 -10.11 -11.26
N ILE A 95 -3.91 -9.01 -11.17
CA ILE A 95 -3.42 -7.65 -10.92
C ILE A 95 -4.22 -7.10 -9.75
N LEU A 96 -3.53 -6.44 -8.81
CA LEU A 96 -4.13 -5.70 -7.69
C LEU A 96 -3.60 -4.27 -7.73
N GLY A 97 -4.47 -3.28 -7.65
CA GLY A 97 -4.07 -1.87 -7.57
C GLY A 97 -5.02 -1.05 -6.71
N GLY A 98 -4.55 0.09 -6.23
CA GLY A 98 -5.33 1.05 -5.47
C GLY A 98 -4.57 1.69 -4.32
N ASP A 99 -5.31 2.39 -3.47
CA ASP A 99 -4.83 3.01 -2.24
C ASP A 99 -4.82 1.98 -1.10
N PHE A 100 -3.64 1.75 -0.54
CA PHE A 100 -3.47 0.77 0.54
C PHE A 100 -3.42 1.41 1.91
N ASN A 101 -3.37 2.74 1.98
CA ASN A 101 -3.22 3.50 3.23
C ASN A 101 -2.08 2.96 4.12
N GLU A 102 -1.03 2.42 3.50
CA GLU A 102 0.14 1.87 4.19
C GLU A 102 1.36 2.00 3.29
N PRO A 103 2.50 2.54 3.78
CA PRO A 103 3.74 2.61 3.03
C PRO A 103 4.33 1.25 2.69
N SER A 104 5.35 1.22 1.83
CA SER A 104 6.04 -0.02 1.48
C SER A 104 7.27 -0.28 2.33
N HIS A 105 7.46 -1.55 2.72
CA HIS A 105 8.69 -2.05 3.31
C HIS A 105 9.90 -1.88 2.38
N LEU A 106 9.68 -1.71 1.06
CA LEU A 106 10.71 -1.43 0.07
C LEU A 106 11.11 0.05 0.02
N ASP A 107 10.32 0.92 0.65
CA ASP A 107 10.54 2.36 0.66
C ASP A 107 11.08 2.85 2.03
N TRP A 108 10.73 2.16 3.13
CA TRP A 108 11.20 2.46 4.49
C TRP A 108 12.43 1.61 4.84
N ILE A 109 13.52 1.88 4.15
CA ILE A 109 14.77 1.11 4.22
C ILE A 109 15.89 1.92 4.87
N ARG A 110 17.08 1.32 4.97
CA ARG A 110 18.26 1.97 5.55
C ARG A 110 18.58 3.34 4.92
N ASP A 111 18.43 3.45 3.61
CA ASP A 111 18.84 4.63 2.86
C ASP A 111 17.84 5.78 3.02
N THR A 112 16.60 5.50 3.40
CA THR A 112 15.53 6.48 3.60
C THR A 112 15.20 6.76 5.06
N LYS A 113 15.75 6.01 6.02
CA LYS A 113 15.39 6.09 7.45
C LYS A 113 15.53 7.48 8.09
N ASP A 114 16.41 8.32 7.55
CA ASP A 114 16.68 9.68 8.03
C ASP A 114 16.07 10.76 7.09
N LEU A 115 15.24 10.35 6.13
CA LEU A 115 14.52 11.21 5.19
C LEU A 115 13.01 11.16 5.50
N TYR A 116 12.27 12.15 4.99
CA TYR A 116 10.79 12.20 5.03
C TYR A 116 10.20 11.96 6.44
N ASP A 117 10.94 12.41 7.45
CA ASP A 117 10.61 12.23 8.88
C ASP A 117 10.33 10.77 9.27
N HIS A 118 11.07 9.83 8.68
CA HIS A 118 11.06 8.42 9.11
C HIS A 118 11.72 8.20 10.48
N ASN A 119 12.35 9.25 11.03
CA ASN A 119 12.91 9.30 12.40
C ASN A 119 13.84 8.12 12.75
N GLY A 120 14.67 7.71 11.78
CA GLY A 120 15.66 6.64 11.93
C GLY A 120 15.09 5.22 11.85
N LEU A 121 13.79 5.05 11.65
CA LEU A 121 13.13 3.74 11.62
C LEU A 121 13.19 3.09 10.23
N ILE A 122 13.38 1.77 10.24
CA ILE A 122 13.27 0.88 9.09
C ILE A 122 12.09 -0.04 9.39
N ILE A 123 10.98 0.12 8.68
CA ILE A 123 9.74 -0.55 9.04
C ILE A 123 9.34 -1.57 7.97
N PRO A 124 9.19 -2.85 8.36
CA PRO A 124 8.68 -3.90 7.48
C PRO A 124 7.14 -3.83 7.41
N TRP A 125 6.61 -2.80 6.77
CA TRP A 125 5.17 -2.56 6.64
C TRP A 125 4.41 -3.82 6.23
N THR A 126 3.34 -4.13 6.94
CA THR A 126 2.71 -5.46 6.97
C THR A 126 2.10 -5.86 5.63
N VAL A 127 1.31 -4.99 5.02
CA VAL A 127 0.54 -5.32 3.83
C VAL A 127 1.41 -5.52 2.59
N PRO A 128 2.29 -4.57 2.20
CA PRO A 128 3.17 -4.78 1.05
C PRO A 128 4.14 -5.94 1.26
N LEU A 129 4.64 -6.14 2.48
CA LEU A 129 5.49 -7.28 2.80
C LEU A 129 4.73 -8.62 2.70
N MET A 130 3.45 -8.64 3.09
CA MET A 130 2.60 -9.83 2.95
C MET A 130 2.39 -10.19 1.49
N LEU A 131 2.17 -9.21 0.62
CA LEU A 131 2.05 -9.43 -0.83
C LEU A 131 3.33 -9.97 -1.43
N ASP A 132 4.48 -9.36 -1.11
CA ASP A 132 5.81 -9.81 -1.56
C ASP A 132 6.08 -11.26 -1.13
N ASN A 133 5.85 -11.59 0.14
CA ASN A 133 5.98 -12.96 0.69
C ASN A 133 5.05 -13.99 0.01
N ASN A 134 4.00 -13.53 -0.67
CA ASN A 134 3.09 -14.38 -1.43
C ASN A 134 3.33 -14.35 -2.94
N GLY A 135 4.46 -13.77 -3.37
CA GLY A 135 4.93 -13.78 -4.74
C GLY A 135 4.32 -12.71 -5.65
N PHE A 136 3.63 -11.73 -5.09
CA PHE A 136 3.19 -10.55 -5.84
C PHE A 136 4.35 -9.57 -5.98
N ILE A 137 4.42 -8.92 -7.12
CA ILE A 137 5.52 -8.00 -7.48
C ILE A 137 4.98 -6.58 -7.53
N ASP A 138 5.61 -5.68 -6.79
CA ASP A 138 5.40 -4.23 -6.89
C ASP A 138 5.95 -3.73 -8.22
N THR A 139 5.07 -3.25 -9.10
CA THR A 139 5.43 -2.84 -10.46
C THR A 139 6.34 -1.61 -10.47
N TYR A 140 6.00 -0.61 -9.64
CA TYR A 140 6.77 0.62 -9.59
C TYR A 140 8.20 0.37 -9.08
N ARG A 141 8.33 -0.32 -7.95
CA ARG A 141 9.66 -0.55 -7.35
C ARG A 141 10.51 -1.52 -8.18
N THR A 142 9.90 -2.39 -8.98
CA THR A 142 10.61 -3.22 -9.95
C THR A 142 11.21 -2.38 -11.09
N LEU A 143 10.46 -1.41 -11.61
CA LEU A 143 10.93 -0.54 -12.69
C LEU A 143 11.87 0.56 -12.19
N TYR A 144 11.66 1.04 -10.97
CA TYR A 144 12.39 2.12 -10.33
C TYR A 144 12.96 1.69 -8.98
N PRO A 145 14.01 0.85 -8.96
CA PRO A 145 14.54 0.28 -7.72
C PRO A 145 15.30 1.30 -6.84
N ASP A 146 15.74 2.40 -7.40
CA ASP A 146 16.43 3.48 -6.68
C ASP A 146 15.41 4.39 -5.98
N VAL A 147 15.17 4.13 -4.70
CA VAL A 147 14.18 4.86 -3.89
C VAL A 147 14.54 6.33 -3.67
N LEU A 148 15.82 6.69 -3.74
CA LEU A 148 16.28 8.05 -3.50
C LEU A 148 15.98 8.96 -4.71
N ASN A 149 16.20 8.44 -5.90
CA ASN A 149 15.95 9.18 -7.15
C ASN A 149 14.50 9.01 -7.64
N TYR A 150 13.82 7.94 -7.24
CA TYR A 150 12.46 7.61 -7.64
C TYR A 150 11.60 7.25 -6.42
N PRO A 151 11.34 8.18 -5.48
CA PRO A 151 10.55 7.87 -4.29
C PRO A 151 9.13 7.42 -4.62
N GLY A 152 8.53 7.97 -5.67
CA GLY A 152 7.22 7.57 -6.16
C GLY A 152 6.07 7.98 -5.26
N PHE A 153 6.21 9.09 -4.54
CA PHE A 153 5.16 9.58 -3.65
C PHE A 153 3.83 9.71 -4.34
N THR A 154 2.80 9.20 -3.67
CA THR A 154 1.42 9.30 -4.13
C THR A 154 0.55 10.10 -3.17
N PHE A 155 0.99 10.26 -1.90
CA PHE A 155 0.27 11.04 -0.90
C PHE A 155 1.24 11.82 0.02
N PRO A 156 0.91 13.09 0.36
CA PRO A 156 -0.10 13.89 -0.30
C PRO A 156 0.27 14.17 -1.75
N ALA A 157 -0.70 14.15 -2.64
CA ALA A 157 -0.47 14.41 -4.05
C ALA A 157 -0.21 15.91 -4.29
N ASP A 158 0.84 16.23 -5.02
CA ASP A 158 1.10 17.61 -5.42
C ASP A 158 -0.01 18.12 -6.36
N ASN A 159 -0.60 19.23 -6.01
CA ASN A 159 -1.67 19.84 -6.78
C ASN A 159 -1.46 21.35 -6.92
N PRO A 160 -1.11 21.84 -8.10
CA PRO A 160 -0.83 23.27 -8.31
C PRO A 160 -2.04 24.19 -8.12
N LEU A 161 -3.26 23.65 -8.03
CA LEU A 161 -4.48 24.42 -7.80
C LEU A 161 -4.85 24.57 -6.32
N VAL A 162 -4.14 23.88 -5.43
CA VAL A 162 -4.41 23.86 -3.99
C VAL A 162 -3.13 24.16 -3.22
N PRO A 163 -3.14 25.14 -2.29
CA PRO A 163 -1.99 25.39 -1.42
C PRO A 163 -1.56 24.12 -0.67
N VAL A 164 -0.25 23.87 -0.58
CA VAL A 164 0.29 22.65 0.03
C VAL A 164 -0.20 22.44 1.47
N GLU A 165 -0.39 23.52 2.22
CA GLU A 165 -0.92 23.47 3.60
C GLU A 165 -2.35 22.93 3.70
N LYS A 166 -3.05 22.81 2.58
CA LYS A 166 -4.38 22.20 2.48
C LYS A 166 -4.33 20.75 1.99
N LEU A 167 -3.16 20.28 1.60
CA LEU A 167 -2.92 18.91 1.14
C LEU A 167 -2.27 18.04 2.22
N THR A 168 -1.91 18.63 3.36
CA THR A 168 -1.22 17.98 4.48
C THR A 168 -2.12 17.86 5.71
N TRP A 169 -2.01 16.73 6.40
CA TRP A 169 -2.64 16.50 7.71
C TRP A 169 -1.65 16.80 8.86
N THR A 170 -0.35 16.81 8.56
CA THR A 170 0.72 16.97 9.56
C THR A 170 1.63 18.14 9.16
N PRO A 171 1.17 19.40 9.32
CA PRO A 171 1.83 20.58 8.73
C PRO A 171 3.25 20.88 9.24
N LYS A 172 3.71 20.17 10.28
CA LYS A 172 5.06 20.33 10.86
C LYS A 172 6.02 19.23 10.42
N SER A 173 5.58 18.26 9.62
CA SER A 173 6.39 17.12 9.20
C SER A 173 6.30 16.88 7.69
N ASP A 174 7.31 16.18 7.17
CA ASP A 174 7.30 15.69 5.79
C ASP A 174 6.57 14.35 5.75
N GLU A 175 5.27 14.41 5.39
CA GLU A 175 4.38 13.25 5.41
C GLU A 175 4.32 12.50 4.08
N ARG A 176 5.18 12.85 3.11
CA ARG A 176 5.16 12.23 1.79
C ARG A 176 5.48 10.75 1.86
N ASP A 177 4.57 9.94 1.32
CA ASP A 177 4.74 8.51 1.18
C ASP A 177 4.12 7.99 -0.12
N ARG A 178 4.51 6.79 -0.50
CA ARG A 178 3.85 6.01 -1.54
C ARG A 178 2.94 5.00 -0.87
N ILE A 179 1.63 5.21 -1.00
CA ILE A 179 0.58 4.37 -0.41
C ILE A 179 -0.35 3.78 -1.47
N ASP A 180 -0.20 4.20 -2.74
CA ASP A 180 -0.90 3.64 -3.88
C ASP A 180 0.04 2.73 -4.68
N TYR A 181 -0.48 1.57 -5.06
CA TYR A 181 0.31 0.52 -5.69
C TYR A 181 -0.39 -0.12 -6.87
N VAL A 182 0.42 -0.73 -7.72
CA VAL A 182 0.00 -1.77 -8.65
C VAL A 182 0.90 -2.98 -8.42
N PHE A 183 0.31 -4.07 -7.95
CA PHE A 183 0.95 -5.38 -7.83
C PHE A 183 0.43 -6.32 -8.90
N TYR A 184 1.25 -7.26 -9.34
CA TYR A 184 0.83 -8.36 -10.18
C TYR A 184 1.45 -9.67 -9.71
N TYR A 185 0.79 -10.78 -10.04
CA TYR A 185 1.41 -12.09 -9.87
C TYR A 185 2.10 -12.48 -11.18
N PRO A 186 3.38 -12.94 -11.16
CA PRO A 186 4.12 -13.31 -12.37
C PRO A 186 3.37 -14.30 -13.24
N TYR A 187 3.27 -14.00 -14.52
CA TYR A 187 2.63 -14.84 -15.50
C TYR A 187 3.46 -14.88 -16.80
N PRO A 188 3.70 -16.07 -17.42
CA PRO A 188 4.65 -16.20 -18.52
C PRO A 188 4.39 -15.30 -19.75
N ALA A 189 3.16 -14.85 -19.95
CA ALA A 189 2.79 -13.97 -21.06
C ALA A 189 2.85 -12.47 -20.71
N ILE A 190 3.27 -12.10 -19.49
CA ILE A 190 3.38 -10.70 -19.04
C ILE A 190 4.85 -10.34 -18.91
N GLU A 191 5.21 -9.24 -19.52
CA GLU A 191 6.48 -8.56 -19.33
C GLU A 191 6.20 -7.13 -18.85
N LEU A 192 6.83 -6.75 -17.75
CA LEU A 192 6.78 -5.38 -17.24
C LEU A 192 7.76 -4.50 -18.04
N LYS A 193 7.27 -3.35 -18.54
CA LYS A 193 8.04 -2.41 -19.37
C LYS A 193 7.86 -0.99 -18.88
#